data_4c71f179006f1360509a8a186cc4732d
#
_entry.id   4c71f179006f1360509a8a186cc4732d
#
_cell.length_a   1.000
_cell.length_b   1.000
_cell.length_c   1.000
_cell.angle_alpha   90.00
_cell.angle_beta   90.00
_cell.angle_gamma   90.00
#
_symmetry.space_group_name_H-M   'P 1'
#
loop_
_entity.id
_entity.type
_entity.pdbx_description
1 polymer ?
#
loop_
_entity_poly.entity_id
_entity_poly.type
_entity_poly.pdbx_seq_one_letter_code
_entity_poly.pdbx_strand_id
1 'polypeptide(L)'
;LENKSNAFDLLRLLLAAGVITAHAYLLGGYSGEDFLSVLSKGQLHLADVSVMGFFVLSGYLITASYQRVNYIASFISHRIIRIYPGYWICILLTGVVFTTIIALLSNGNTSSFAFTDANSSLSFFYSNFFIKINQWSVGGVLNKSAYQGSLNGSLWSLYPEVQCYLLT
;
A
#
# COMPACT_ATOMS: atom_id res chain seq x y z
N LEU A 1 3.52 32.57 2.73
CA LEU A 1 2.68 31.37 2.80
C LEU A 1 3.11 30.25 1.82
N GLU A 2 3.88 30.55 0.77
CA GLU A 2 4.35 29.57 -0.23
C GLU A 2 5.40 28.58 0.29
N ASN A 3 6.18 28.97 1.29
CA ASN A 3 7.30 28.13 1.76
C ASN A 3 6.90 26.94 2.64
N LYS A 4 5.67 26.90 3.17
CA LYS A 4 5.22 25.80 4.05
C LYS A 4 4.71 24.59 3.29
N SER A 5 4.15 24.76 2.09
CA SER A 5 3.72 23.65 1.24
C SER A 5 4.90 22.81 0.75
N ASN A 6 5.98 23.46 0.32
CA ASN A 6 7.17 22.78 -0.18
C ASN A 6 7.87 21.89 0.86
N ALA A 7 7.85 22.28 2.15
CA ALA A 7 8.45 21.47 3.21
C ALA A 7 7.67 20.16 3.47
N PHE A 8 6.34 20.20 3.45
CA PHE A 8 5.51 19.00 3.58
C PHE A 8 5.64 18.05 2.39
N ASP A 9 5.74 18.60 1.18
CA ASP A 9 5.90 17.80 -0.03
C ASP A 9 7.29 17.14 -0.06
N LEU A 10 8.33 17.86 0.35
CA LEU A 10 9.68 17.29 0.50
C LEU A 10 9.69 16.17 1.56
N LEU A 11 9.04 16.39 2.71
CA LEU A 11 8.97 15.37 3.76
C LEU A 11 8.25 14.12 3.26
N ARG A 12 7.15 14.26 2.54
CA ARG A 12 6.46 13.12 1.90
C ARG A 12 7.34 12.38 0.90
N LEU A 13 8.10 13.10 0.10
CA LEU A 13 9.02 12.50 -0.85
C LEU A 13 10.11 11.67 -0.13
N LEU A 14 10.69 12.21 0.94
CA LEU A 14 11.69 11.50 1.75
C LEU A 14 11.12 10.24 2.40
N LEU A 15 9.92 10.34 2.98
CA LEU A 15 9.23 9.20 3.57
C LEU A 15 8.90 8.13 2.51
N ALA A 16 8.44 8.54 1.31
CA ALA A 16 8.17 7.62 0.21
C ALA A 16 9.46 6.91 -0.25
N ALA A 17 10.56 7.66 -0.39
CA ALA A 17 11.85 7.09 -0.73
C ALA A 17 12.31 6.08 0.34
N GLY A 18 12.11 6.38 1.62
CA GLY A 18 12.40 5.46 2.72
C GLY A 18 11.61 4.16 2.63
N VAL A 19 10.29 4.22 2.37
CA VAL A 19 9.46 3.03 2.16
C VAL A 19 9.94 2.21 0.97
N ILE A 20 10.19 2.85 -0.17
CA ILE A 20 10.65 2.16 -1.40
C ILE A 20 11.99 1.47 -1.13
N THR A 21 12.94 2.16 -0.49
CA THR A 21 14.26 1.61 -0.17
C THR A 21 14.14 0.39 0.74
N ALA A 22 13.35 0.48 1.82
CA ALA A 22 13.17 -0.64 2.74
C ALA A 22 12.49 -1.85 2.06
N HIS A 23 11.49 -1.62 1.22
CA HIS A 23 10.84 -2.68 0.45
C HIS A 23 11.77 -3.30 -0.60
N ALA A 24 12.67 -2.52 -1.21
CA ALA A 24 13.64 -3.04 -2.16
C ALA A 24 14.59 -4.06 -1.51
N TYR A 25 14.99 -3.85 -0.27
CA TYR A 25 15.77 -4.83 0.49
C TYR A 25 15.00 -6.13 0.72
N LEU A 26 13.75 -6.05 1.17
CA LEU A 26 12.92 -7.20 1.46
C LEU A 26 12.56 -7.99 0.19
N LEU A 27 12.13 -7.29 -0.86
CA LEU A 27 11.69 -7.92 -2.12
C LEU A 27 12.86 -8.43 -2.96
N GLY A 28 14.03 -7.81 -2.83
CA GLY A 28 15.25 -8.23 -3.52
C GLY A 28 15.92 -9.49 -2.94
N GLY A 29 15.37 -10.04 -1.84
CA GLY A 29 15.96 -11.21 -1.18
C GLY A 29 17.27 -10.92 -0.47
N TYR A 30 17.59 -9.66 -0.24
CA TYR A 30 18.70 -9.26 0.62
C TYR A 30 18.35 -9.57 2.06
N SER A 31 19.32 -9.70 2.95
CA SER A 31 19.20 -10.19 4.33
C SER A 31 18.13 -9.55 5.24
N GLY A 32 17.24 -8.75 4.69
CA GLY A 32 16.10 -8.15 5.36
C GLY A 32 16.44 -6.99 6.30
N GLU A 33 17.71 -6.70 6.50
CA GLU A 33 18.15 -5.61 7.37
C GLU A 33 18.44 -4.35 6.54
N ASP A 34 17.60 -3.33 6.72
CA ASP A 34 17.90 -2.00 6.21
C ASP A 34 18.96 -1.30 7.08
N PHE A 35 19.57 -0.22 6.56
CA PHE A 35 20.63 0.49 7.26
C PHE A 35 20.21 1.01 8.64
N LEU A 36 18.94 1.35 8.83
CA LEU A 36 18.41 1.85 10.11
C LEU A 36 18.27 0.71 11.11
N SER A 37 17.89 -0.48 10.66
CA SER A 37 17.87 -1.69 11.48
C SER A 37 19.26 -2.04 11.99
N VAL A 38 20.26 -2.02 11.10
CA VAL A 38 21.66 -2.25 11.48
C VAL A 38 22.15 -1.22 12.49
N LEU A 39 21.90 0.08 12.25
CA LEU A 39 22.33 1.17 13.13
C LEU A 39 21.65 1.12 14.51
N SER A 40 20.38 0.75 14.54
CA SER A 40 19.57 0.67 15.77
C SER A 40 19.65 -0.69 16.47
N LYS A 41 20.45 -1.62 15.97
CA LYS A 41 20.55 -3.02 16.46
C LYS A 41 19.18 -3.73 16.44
N GLY A 42 18.44 -3.57 15.36
CA GLY A 42 17.14 -4.21 15.16
C GLY A 42 15.94 -3.52 15.85
N GLN A 43 16.14 -2.34 16.46
CA GLN A 43 15.04 -1.65 17.16
C GLN A 43 14.15 -0.83 16.23
N LEU A 44 14.69 -0.30 15.13
CA LEU A 44 13.97 0.55 14.18
C LEU A 44 14.18 0.02 12.76
N HIS A 45 13.10 -0.09 12.01
CA HIS A 45 13.15 -0.36 10.58
C HIS A 45 12.78 0.89 9.79
N LEU A 46 13.46 1.10 8.68
CA LEU A 46 13.24 2.27 7.82
C LEU A 46 11.80 2.33 7.30
N ALA A 47 11.21 1.17 6.99
CA ALA A 47 9.80 1.07 6.59
C ALA A 47 8.86 1.59 7.68
N ASP A 48 9.04 1.15 8.93
CA ASP A 48 8.17 1.50 10.05
C ASP A 48 8.25 3.00 10.36
N VAL A 49 9.47 3.53 10.45
CA VAL A 49 9.68 4.97 10.68
C VAL A 49 9.05 5.81 9.57
N SER A 50 9.20 5.38 8.31
CA SER A 50 8.63 6.09 7.17
C SER A 50 7.10 6.04 7.17
N VAL A 51 6.50 4.89 7.43
CA VAL A 51 5.03 4.74 7.51
C VAL A 51 4.46 5.52 8.69
N MET A 52 5.09 5.47 9.86
CA MET A 52 4.68 6.27 11.02
C MET A 52 4.77 7.78 10.72
N GLY A 53 5.83 8.22 10.03
CA GLY A 53 5.95 9.60 9.55
C GLY A 53 4.79 9.99 8.62
N PHE A 54 4.38 9.11 7.70
CA PHE A 54 3.20 9.33 6.86
C PHE A 54 1.91 9.47 7.69
N PHE A 55 1.69 8.61 8.69
CA PHE A 55 0.49 8.70 9.53
C PHE A 55 0.45 10.00 10.33
N VAL A 56 1.57 10.43 10.92
CA VAL A 56 1.66 11.71 11.64
C VAL A 56 1.35 12.88 10.70
N LEU A 57 1.96 12.89 9.52
CA LEU A 57 1.75 13.94 8.52
C LEU A 57 0.30 13.96 8.01
N SER A 58 -0.25 12.78 7.72
CA SER A 58 -1.64 12.63 7.30
C SER A 58 -2.60 13.11 8.39
N GLY A 59 -2.39 12.70 9.64
CA GLY A 59 -3.21 13.14 10.77
C GLY A 59 -3.23 14.65 10.94
N TYR A 60 -2.06 15.29 10.87
CA TYR A 60 -1.96 16.75 10.92
C TYR A 60 -2.75 17.43 9.78
N LEU A 61 -2.57 16.96 8.55
CA LEU A 61 -3.23 17.56 7.39
C LEU A 61 -4.73 17.27 7.33
N ILE A 62 -5.16 16.12 7.84
CA ILE A 62 -6.57 15.76 7.99
C ILE A 62 -7.24 16.73 8.95
N THR A 63 -6.69 16.90 10.15
CA THR A 63 -7.23 17.81 11.16
C THR A 63 -7.27 19.26 10.65
N ALA A 64 -6.20 19.73 10.02
CA ALA A 64 -6.15 21.05 9.41
C ALA A 64 -7.17 21.23 8.25
N SER A 65 -7.46 20.16 7.52
CA SER A 65 -8.46 20.18 6.45
C SER A 65 -9.89 20.16 7.01
N TYR A 66 -10.13 19.36 8.06
CA TYR A 66 -11.43 19.29 8.73
C TYR A 66 -11.88 20.66 9.27
N GLN A 67 -10.97 21.40 9.90
CA GLN A 67 -11.25 22.73 10.43
C GLN A 67 -11.64 23.79 9.38
N ARG A 68 -11.38 23.52 8.09
CA ARG A 68 -11.69 24.43 6.97
C ARG A 68 -12.99 24.10 6.25
N VAL A 69 -13.62 22.97 6.57
CA VAL A 69 -14.80 22.47 5.85
C VAL A 69 -16.05 22.61 6.73
N ASN A 70 -17.11 23.20 6.18
CA ASN A 70 -18.37 23.44 6.91
C ASN A 70 -19.26 22.20 7.01
N TYR A 71 -19.05 21.18 6.18
CA TYR A 71 -19.91 19.99 6.11
C TYR A 71 -19.07 18.70 6.11
N ILE A 72 -19.32 17.83 7.06
CA ILE A 72 -18.65 16.52 7.21
C ILE A 72 -18.79 15.68 5.93
N ALA A 73 -19.97 15.68 5.31
CA ALA A 73 -20.21 14.93 4.09
C ALA A 73 -19.31 15.37 2.93
N SER A 74 -19.03 16.66 2.79
CA SER A 74 -18.11 17.19 1.80
C SER A 74 -16.66 16.76 2.09
N PHE A 75 -16.26 16.77 3.35
CA PHE A 75 -14.94 16.31 3.78
C PHE A 75 -14.72 14.82 3.42
N ILE A 76 -15.66 13.96 3.79
CA ILE A 76 -15.59 12.51 3.52
C ILE A 76 -15.59 12.23 2.01
N SER A 77 -16.48 12.88 1.25
CA SER A 77 -16.58 12.66 -0.20
C SER A 77 -15.27 13.01 -0.94
N HIS A 78 -14.62 14.12 -0.58
CA HIS A 78 -13.33 14.49 -1.17
C HIS A 78 -12.24 13.45 -0.87
N ARG A 79 -12.26 12.82 0.30
CA ARG A 79 -11.30 11.76 0.67
C ARG A 79 -11.59 10.46 -0.08
N ILE A 80 -12.84 10.07 -0.19
CA ILE A 80 -13.25 8.89 -0.95
C ILE A 80 -12.82 9.05 -2.42
N ILE A 81 -13.17 10.14 -3.07
CA ILE A 81 -12.82 10.40 -4.48
C ILE A 81 -11.30 10.44 -4.68
N ARG A 82 -10.55 10.85 -3.68
CA ARG A 82 -9.08 10.88 -3.77
C ARG A 82 -8.43 9.51 -3.66
N ILE A 83 -8.96 8.60 -2.82
CA ILE A 83 -8.32 7.31 -2.52
C ILE A 83 -8.86 6.19 -3.41
N TYR A 84 -10.16 6.03 -3.49
CA TYR A 84 -10.78 4.85 -4.11
C TYR A 84 -10.44 4.64 -5.59
N PRO A 85 -10.45 5.64 -6.47
CA PRO A 85 -10.12 5.40 -7.88
C PRO A 85 -8.70 4.85 -8.07
N GLY A 86 -7.73 5.45 -7.39
CA GLY A 86 -6.33 4.96 -7.43
C GLY A 86 -6.18 3.58 -6.83
N TYR A 87 -6.86 3.31 -5.73
CA TYR A 87 -6.87 2.02 -5.07
C TYR A 87 -7.46 0.92 -5.97
N TRP A 88 -8.62 1.13 -6.58
CA TRP A 88 -9.25 0.14 -7.46
C TRP A 88 -8.41 -0.15 -8.70
N ILE A 89 -7.82 0.88 -9.30
CA ILE A 89 -6.88 0.70 -10.41
C ILE A 89 -5.68 -0.14 -9.93
N CYS A 90 -5.14 0.14 -8.77
CA CYS A 90 -4.01 -0.58 -8.22
C CYS A 90 -4.32 -2.07 -7.98
N ILE A 91 -5.44 -2.42 -7.33
CA ILE A 91 -5.81 -3.82 -7.09
C ILE A 91 -6.15 -4.56 -8.40
N LEU A 92 -6.73 -3.87 -9.38
CA LEU A 92 -7.01 -4.44 -10.70
C LEU A 92 -5.71 -4.73 -11.46
N LEU A 93 -4.80 -3.77 -11.52
CA LEU A 93 -3.50 -3.97 -12.16
C LEU A 93 -2.69 -5.07 -11.46
N THR A 94 -2.66 -5.05 -10.13
CA THR A 94 -1.91 -6.04 -9.35
C THR A 94 -2.53 -7.42 -9.46
N GLY A 95 -3.83 -7.55 -9.24
CA GLY A 95 -4.52 -8.84 -9.16
C GLY A 95 -4.82 -9.46 -10.52
N VAL A 96 -4.93 -8.69 -11.60
CA VAL A 96 -5.27 -9.21 -12.93
C VAL A 96 -4.08 -9.09 -13.89
N VAL A 97 -3.57 -7.88 -14.10
CA VAL A 97 -2.56 -7.65 -15.14
C VAL A 97 -1.22 -8.31 -14.78
N PHE A 98 -0.67 -7.95 -13.61
CA PHE A 98 0.64 -8.48 -13.22
C PHE A 98 0.62 -9.98 -12.96
N THR A 99 -0.43 -10.50 -12.33
CA THR A 99 -0.54 -11.95 -12.12
C THR A 99 -0.64 -12.70 -13.42
N THR A 100 -1.38 -12.20 -14.42
CA THR A 100 -1.45 -12.80 -15.75
C THR A 100 -0.10 -12.77 -16.45
N ILE A 101 0.61 -11.64 -16.40
CA ILE A 101 1.96 -11.53 -17.00
C ILE A 101 2.91 -12.53 -16.35
N ILE A 102 2.95 -12.62 -15.03
CA ILE A 102 3.81 -13.57 -14.32
C ILE A 102 3.46 -15.02 -14.69
N ALA A 103 2.18 -15.35 -14.78
CA ALA A 103 1.74 -16.68 -15.21
C ALA A 103 2.22 -17.04 -16.60
N LEU A 104 2.09 -16.13 -17.56
CA LEU A 104 2.54 -16.34 -18.94
C LEU A 104 4.07 -16.51 -19.01
N LEU A 105 4.82 -15.68 -18.27
CA LEU A 105 6.29 -15.74 -18.26
C LEU A 105 6.86 -16.96 -17.55
N SER A 106 6.14 -17.50 -16.55
CA SER A 106 6.61 -18.63 -15.74
C SER A 106 6.36 -19.99 -16.39
N ASN A 107 5.85 -20.06 -17.64
CA ASN A 107 5.36 -21.29 -18.29
C ASN A 107 4.42 -22.09 -17.37
N GLY A 108 3.80 -21.40 -16.42
CA GLY A 108 2.91 -21.96 -15.43
C GLY A 108 1.59 -22.39 -16.08
N ASN A 109 1.03 -23.44 -15.54
CA ASN A 109 -0.28 -23.89 -15.93
C ASN A 109 -1.29 -22.77 -15.56
N THR A 110 -1.83 -22.10 -16.59
CA THR A 110 -2.80 -20.99 -16.40
C THR A 110 -4.10 -21.44 -15.71
N SER A 111 -4.26 -22.75 -15.50
CA SER A 111 -5.38 -23.31 -14.73
C SER A 111 -5.45 -22.83 -13.27
N SER A 112 -4.33 -22.42 -12.67
CA SER A 112 -4.30 -21.80 -11.33
C SER A 112 -4.89 -20.38 -11.28
N PHE A 113 -5.15 -19.80 -12.45
CA PHE A 113 -5.77 -18.50 -12.65
C PHE A 113 -7.26 -18.61 -13.04
N ALA A 114 -7.84 -19.80 -12.92
CA ALA A 114 -9.26 -19.97 -13.16
C ALA A 114 -10.04 -18.91 -12.37
N PHE A 115 -10.87 -18.15 -13.07
CA PHE A 115 -11.70 -17.09 -12.52
C PHE A 115 -12.66 -17.57 -11.42
N THR A 116 -12.74 -18.86 -11.19
CA THR A 116 -13.66 -19.54 -10.30
C THR A 116 -13.04 -20.00 -8.97
N ASP A 117 -11.72 -20.03 -8.83
CA ASP A 117 -11.08 -20.52 -7.63
C ASP A 117 -11.08 -19.48 -6.49
N ALA A 118 -11.08 -19.95 -5.26
CA ALA A 118 -11.10 -19.11 -4.06
C ALA A 118 -9.93 -18.11 -3.97
N ASN A 119 -8.82 -18.38 -4.65
CA ASN A 119 -7.64 -17.52 -4.74
C ASN A 119 -7.41 -16.99 -6.16
N SER A 120 -8.47 -16.82 -6.96
CA SER A 120 -8.40 -16.29 -8.32
C SER A 120 -8.11 -14.80 -8.34
N SER A 121 -7.72 -14.29 -9.53
CA SER A 121 -7.57 -12.84 -9.77
C SER A 121 -8.86 -12.07 -9.52
N LEU A 122 -10.01 -12.67 -9.87
CA LEU A 122 -11.31 -12.05 -9.65
C LEU A 122 -11.67 -12.03 -8.17
N SER A 123 -11.42 -13.14 -7.45
CA SER A 123 -11.56 -13.20 -5.99
C SER A 123 -10.70 -12.15 -5.29
N PHE A 124 -9.45 -11.94 -5.74
CA PHE A 124 -8.57 -10.91 -5.21
C PHE A 124 -9.17 -9.51 -5.33
N PHE A 125 -9.79 -9.18 -6.45
CA PHE A 125 -10.44 -7.90 -6.65
C PHE A 125 -11.65 -7.73 -5.72
N TYR A 126 -12.56 -8.70 -5.65
CA TYR A 126 -13.75 -8.60 -4.82
C TYR A 126 -13.45 -8.66 -3.33
N SER A 127 -12.53 -9.53 -2.90
CA SER A 127 -12.15 -9.65 -1.49
C SER A 127 -11.50 -8.38 -0.93
N ASN A 128 -10.84 -7.62 -1.79
CA ASN A 128 -10.13 -6.40 -1.42
C ASN A 128 -10.88 -5.12 -1.84
N PHE A 129 -12.11 -5.21 -2.32
CA PHE A 129 -12.85 -4.07 -2.88
C PHE A 129 -13.01 -2.89 -1.90
N PHE A 130 -13.14 -3.16 -0.59
CA PHE A 130 -13.39 -2.18 0.47
C PHE A 130 -12.11 -1.76 1.23
N ILE A 131 -10.99 -1.55 0.56
CA ILE A 131 -9.71 -1.07 1.14
C ILE A 131 -9.09 -2.03 2.17
N LYS A 132 -9.87 -2.82 2.90
CA LYS A 132 -9.35 -3.85 3.79
C LYS A 132 -8.80 -5.01 2.97
N ILE A 133 -7.53 -5.32 3.15
CA ILE A 133 -6.90 -6.45 2.46
C ILE A 133 -7.29 -7.75 3.15
N ASN A 134 -8.10 -8.56 2.48
CA ASN A 134 -8.54 -9.88 2.94
C ASN A 134 -7.83 -11.01 2.18
N GLN A 135 -7.42 -10.75 0.93
CA GLN A 135 -6.66 -11.70 0.12
C GLN A 135 -5.32 -11.05 -0.27
N TRP A 136 -4.20 -11.71 0.07
CA TRP A 136 -2.85 -11.18 -0.11
C TRP A 136 -2.14 -11.69 -1.36
N SER A 137 -2.59 -12.81 -1.92
CA SER A 137 -1.97 -13.46 -3.07
C SER A 137 -3.02 -13.98 -4.04
N VAL A 138 -2.59 -14.31 -5.26
CA VAL A 138 -3.41 -14.92 -6.31
C VAL A 138 -2.76 -16.23 -6.74
N GLY A 139 -3.48 -17.33 -6.62
CA GLY A 139 -3.00 -18.68 -7.01
C GLY A 139 -1.62 -18.97 -6.39
N GLY A 140 -0.76 -19.61 -7.09
CA GLY A 140 0.62 -19.89 -6.66
C GLY A 140 1.65 -18.90 -7.21
N VAL A 141 1.25 -17.69 -7.60
CA VAL A 141 2.12 -16.71 -8.29
C VAL A 141 3.39 -16.39 -7.54
N LEU A 142 3.31 -16.32 -6.22
CA LEU A 142 4.45 -15.96 -5.37
C LEU A 142 5.29 -17.14 -4.91
N ASN A 143 4.96 -18.38 -5.27
CA ASN A 143 5.63 -19.58 -4.77
C ASN A 143 7.14 -19.63 -5.09
N LYS A 144 7.57 -18.95 -6.14
CA LYS A 144 8.97 -18.88 -6.59
C LYS A 144 9.63 -17.52 -6.29
N SER A 145 8.93 -16.59 -5.66
CA SER A 145 9.50 -15.28 -5.35
C SER A 145 10.28 -15.29 -4.05
N ALA A 146 11.24 -14.39 -3.90
CA ALA A 146 12.02 -14.20 -2.67
C ALA A 146 11.11 -13.83 -1.48
N TYR A 147 10.04 -13.08 -1.76
CA TYR A 147 9.02 -12.74 -0.78
C TYR A 147 7.66 -13.32 -1.19
N GLN A 148 7.14 -14.22 -0.39
CA GLN A 148 5.89 -14.95 -0.67
C GLN A 148 4.66 -14.40 0.05
N GLY A 149 4.84 -13.35 0.87
CA GLY A 149 3.81 -12.87 1.79
C GLY A 149 2.65 -12.15 1.11
N SER A 150 2.91 -11.31 0.12
CA SER A 150 1.85 -10.57 -0.56
C SER A 150 2.26 -10.06 -1.94
N LEU A 151 1.28 -9.92 -2.84
CA LEU A 151 1.45 -9.30 -4.16
C LEU A 151 1.74 -7.80 -4.06
N ASN A 152 1.05 -7.13 -3.15
CA ASN A 152 1.21 -5.70 -2.89
C ASN A 152 0.97 -5.42 -1.40
N GLY A 153 2.03 -5.60 -0.60
CA GLY A 153 1.96 -5.41 0.84
C GLY A 153 1.72 -3.97 1.26
N SER A 154 2.08 -2.98 0.43
CA SER A 154 1.96 -1.56 0.79
C SER A 154 0.50 -1.08 0.97
N LEU A 155 -0.45 -1.77 0.38
CA LEU A 155 -1.88 -1.39 0.45
C LEU A 155 -2.48 -1.49 1.86
N TRP A 156 -1.87 -2.23 2.78
CA TRP A 156 -2.39 -2.39 4.14
C TRP A 156 -2.55 -1.06 4.88
N SER A 157 -1.67 -0.09 4.60
CA SER A 157 -1.64 1.21 5.29
C SER A 157 -2.84 2.12 4.94
N LEU A 158 -3.53 1.87 3.83
CA LEU A 158 -4.71 2.65 3.44
C LEU A 158 -5.91 2.42 4.37
N TYR A 159 -6.05 1.22 4.93
CA TYR A 159 -7.16 0.91 5.83
C TYR A 159 -7.09 1.71 7.14
N PRO A 160 -5.97 1.75 7.90
CA PRO A 160 -5.81 2.65 9.03
C PRO A 160 -5.98 4.13 8.67
N GLU A 161 -5.53 4.56 7.49
CA GLU A 161 -5.70 5.94 7.05
C GLU A 161 -7.19 6.32 6.92
N VAL A 162 -8.00 5.45 6.30
CA VAL A 162 -9.45 5.66 6.20
C VAL A 162 -10.13 5.64 7.58
N GLN A 163 -9.68 4.78 8.48
CA GLN A 163 -10.18 4.80 9.87
C GLN A 163 -9.89 6.13 10.57
N CYS A 164 -8.72 6.71 10.37
CA CYS A 164 -8.40 8.04 10.91
C CYS A 164 -9.34 9.13 10.37
N TYR A 165 -9.79 9.04 9.11
CA TYR A 165 -10.79 9.99 8.56
C TYR A 165 -12.15 9.91 9.23
N LEU A 166 -12.53 8.75 9.75
CA LEU A 166 -13.80 8.55 10.44
C LEU A 166 -13.74 8.96 11.93
N LEU A 167 -12.55 9.04 12.49
CA LEU A 167 -12.33 9.40 13.90
C LEU A 167 -12.09 10.91 14.11
N THR A 168 -11.93 11.68 13.04
CA THR A 168 -11.70 13.14 13.06
C THR A 168 -13.01 13.90 12.91
#